data_666fc881be1fa131827069cff1d24b8a
#
_entry.id   666fc881be1fa131827069cff1d24b8a
#
_cell.length_a   1.000
_cell.length_b   1.000
_cell.length_c   1.000
_cell.angle_alpha   90.00
_cell.angle_beta   90.00
_cell.angle_gamma   90.00
#
_symmetry.space_group_name_H-M   'P 1'
#
loop_
_entity.id
_entity.type
_entity.pdbx_description
1 polymer ?
#
loop_
_entity_poly.entity_id
_entity_poly.type
_entity_poly.pdbx_seq_one_letter_code
_entity_poly.pdbx_strand_id
1 'polypeptide(L)'
;WQEHDPSENIAGTNLSENDLIASKKPTWKSALDSCAFTMSKGWDWVADDYSSYLKPWGFDPRDIKVPAVIWQGGLDKNVPKQHGKWLSENLPNARLEVRPEESHLGIFVNYEVEIMESAIALLK
;
A
#
# COMPACT_ATOMS: atom_id res chain seq x y z
N TRP A 1 13.31 19.41 21.40
CA TRP A 1 12.66 18.38 20.57
C TRP A 1 11.80 17.54 21.49
N GLN A 2 10.49 17.81 21.54
CA GLN A 2 9.54 16.87 22.14
C GLN A 2 9.51 15.65 21.21
N GLU A 3 9.65 14.46 21.77
CA GLU A 3 9.41 13.21 21.05
C GLU A 3 7.95 13.24 20.58
N HIS A 4 7.77 13.57 19.33
CA HIS A 4 6.48 13.52 18.67
C HIS A 4 6.29 12.06 18.24
N ASP A 5 5.23 11.42 18.71
CA ASP A 5 4.86 10.09 18.22
C ASP A 5 4.48 10.22 16.73
N PRO A 6 5.25 9.62 15.81
CA PRO A 6 4.96 9.73 14.40
C PRO A 6 3.56 9.21 14.03
N SER A 7 2.95 8.36 14.87
CA SER A 7 1.61 7.83 14.65
C SER A 7 0.49 8.86 14.87
N GLU A 8 0.78 9.95 15.63
CA GLU A 8 -0.21 11.02 15.86
C GLU A 8 -0.35 11.98 14.68
N ASN A 9 0.59 12.00 13.74
CA ASN A 9 0.65 12.99 12.65
C ASN A 9 0.38 12.45 11.24
N ILE A 10 -0.11 11.24 11.09
CA ILE A 10 -0.64 10.78 9.80
C ILE A 10 -2.08 11.34 9.66
N ALA A 11 -2.22 12.65 9.90
CA ALA A 11 -3.47 13.37 9.71
C ALA A 11 -3.86 13.29 8.24
N GLY A 12 -4.97 12.61 7.96
CA GLY A 12 -5.52 12.41 6.62
C GLY A 12 -5.50 10.98 6.12
N THR A 13 -4.88 10.05 6.83
CA THR A 13 -4.98 8.62 6.50
C THR A 13 -6.09 7.95 7.32
N ASN A 14 -6.93 7.17 6.66
CA ASN A 14 -7.94 6.33 7.33
C ASN A 14 -7.28 5.08 7.93
N LEU A 15 -6.32 5.25 8.84
CA LEU A 15 -5.67 4.14 9.49
C LEU A 15 -6.64 3.44 10.45
N SER A 16 -6.68 2.12 10.37
CA SER A 16 -7.37 1.27 11.33
C SER A 16 -6.51 1.07 12.58
N GLU A 17 -7.10 0.53 13.65
CA GLU A 17 -6.34 0.12 14.84
C GLU A 17 -5.23 -0.88 14.48
N ASN A 18 -5.49 -1.79 13.57
CA ASN A 18 -4.49 -2.75 13.06
C ASN A 18 -3.34 -2.06 12.33
N ASP A 19 -3.60 -0.96 11.59
CA ASP A 19 -2.55 -0.17 10.96
C ASP A 19 -1.66 0.52 12.00
N LEU A 20 -2.25 1.04 13.07
CA LEU A 20 -1.49 1.66 14.17
C LEU A 20 -0.62 0.63 14.90
N ILE A 21 -1.07 -0.62 15.04
CA ILE A 21 -0.25 -1.70 15.59
C ILE A 21 0.89 -2.05 14.61
N ALA A 22 0.61 -2.18 13.33
CA ALA A 22 1.59 -2.49 12.29
C ALA A 22 2.65 -1.40 12.18
N SER A 23 2.27 -0.13 12.30
CA SER A 23 3.18 1.03 12.21
C SER A 23 4.27 1.05 13.29
N LYS A 24 4.06 0.37 14.42
CA LYS A 24 5.04 0.27 15.51
C LYS A 24 6.14 -0.78 15.26
N LYS A 25 6.03 -1.59 14.21
CA LYS A 25 7.06 -2.58 13.89
C LYS A 25 8.31 -1.90 13.32
N PRO A 26 9.53 -2.40 13.65
CA PRO A 26 10.80 -1.78 13.23
C PRO A 26 10.94 -1.57 11.73
N THR A 27 10.44 -2.52 10.92
CA THR A 27 10.45 -2.45 9.45
C THR A 27 9.68 -1.24 8.94
N TRP A 28 8.59 -0.87 9.62
CA TRP A 28 7.76 0.26 9.23
C TRP A 28 8.29 1.60 9.75
N LYS A 29 9.01 1.60 10.87
CA LYS A 29 9.60 2.82 11.43
C LYS A 29 10.48 3.56 10.43
N SER A 30 11.32 2.85 9.69
CA SER A 30 12.18 3.46 8.66
C SER A 30 11.37 4.15 7.55
N ALA A 31 10.25 3.56 7.13
CA ALA A 31 9.36 4.16 6.15
C ALA A 31 8.70 5.44 6.70
N LEU A 32 8.24 5.42 7.95
CA LEU A 32 7.66 6.59 8.62
C LEU A 32 8.68 7.72 8.79
N ASP A 33 9.90 7.39 9.18
CA ASP A 33 10.99 8.38 9.31
C ASP A 33 11.29 9.04 7.95
N SER A 34 11.27 8.26 6.86
CA SER A 34 11.45 8.75 5.49
C SER A 34 10.29 9.65 5.06
N CYS A 35 9.04 9.26 5.35
CA CYS A 35 7.86 10.09 5.10
C CYS A 35 7.94 11.42 5.86
N ALA A 36 8.25 11.37 7.15
CA ALA A 36 8.38 12.57 7.98
C ALA A 36 9.46 13.51 7.45
N PHE A 37 10.61 12.97 7.04
CA PHE A 37 11.67 13.75 6.41
C PHE A 37 11.21 14.41 5.11
N THR A 38 10.52 13.67 4.25
CA THR A 38 10.03 14.20 2.98
C THR A 38 8.99 15.29 3.20
N MET A 39 8.05 15.08 4.11
CA MET A 39 7.02 16.07 4.47
C MET A 39 7.62 17.35 5.07
N SER A 40 8.77 17.27 5.76
CA SER A 40 9.48 18.43 6.30
C SER A 40 10.01 19.38 5.21
N LYS A 41 10.05 18.93 3.93
CA LYS A 41 10.50 19.73 2.78
C LYS A 41 9.37 20.48 2.08
N GLY A 42 8.14 20.28 2.51
CA GLY A 42 6.95 20.91 1.95
C GLY A 42 5.95 19.90 1.41
N TRP A 43 4.81 20.38 0.98
CA TRP A 43 3.66 19.57 0.56
C TRP A 43 3.39 19.59 -0.95
N ASP A 44 4.14 20.39 -1.72
CA ASP A 44 3.88 20.58 -3.15
C ASP A 44 3.96 19.26 -3.93
N TRP A 45 4.93 18.41 -3.58
CA TRP A 45 5.09 17.09 -4.18
C TRP A 45 3.88 16.18 -3.93
N VAL A 46 3.20 16.30 -2.77
CA VAL A 46 1.98 15.54 -2.48
C VAL A 46 0.86 15.95 -3.44
N ALA A 47 0.73 17.26 -3.70
CA ALA A 47 -0.25 17.77 -4.65
C ALA A 47 0.03 17.29 -6.08
N ASP A 48 1.30 17.23 -6.47
CA ASP A 48 1.73 16.72 -7.77
C ASP A 48 1.40 15.22 -7.93
N ASP A 49 1.68 14.40 -6.91
CA ASP A 49 1.35 12.98 -6.90
C ASP A 49 -0.16 12.75 -7.01
N TYR A 50 -0.96 13.42 -6.18
CA TYR A 50 -2.42 13.34 -6.26
C TYR A 50 -2.95 13.78 -7.62
N SER A 51 -2.38 14.85 -8.20
CA SER A 51 -2.75 15.32 -9.53
C SER A 51 -2.45 14.26 -10.61
N SER A 52 -1.40 13.46 -10.42
CA SER A 52 -1.02 12.39 -11.33
C SER A 52 -2.00 11.23 -11.31
N TYR A 53 -2.58 10.90 -10.15
CA TYR A 53 -3.61 9.86 -10.03
C TYR A 53 -4.91 10.20 -10.78
N LEU A 54 -5.21 11.49 -10.96
CA LEU A 54 -6.42 11.95 -11.64
C LEU A 54 -6.27 12.03 -13.15
N LYS A 55 -5.05 11.86 -13.69
CA LYS A 55 -4.79 11.89 -15.12
C LYS A 55 -4.89 10.49 -15.73
N PRO A 56 -5.23 10.40 -17.02
CA PRO A 56 -5.12 9.13 -17.74
C PRO A 56 -3.69 8.56 -17.63
N TRP A 57 -3.57 7.27 -17.35
CA TRP A 57 -2.27 6.60 -17.17
C TRP A 57 -1.49 6.45 -18.49
N GLY A 58 -2.13 6.67 -19.65
CA GLY A 58 -1.47 6.52 -20.94
C GLY A 58 -1.32 5.08 -21.42
N PHE A 59 -1.84 4.11 -20.66
CA PHE A 59 -1.91 2.70 -21.02
C PHE A 59 -3.18 2.06 -20.46
N ASP A 60 -3.55 0.92 -21.01
CA ASP A 60 -4.66 0.10 -20.50
C ASP A 60 -4.09 -1.03 -19.61
N PRO A 61 -4.50 -1.15 -18.34
CA PRO A 61 -4.07 -2.26 -17.48
C PRO A 61 -4.32 -3.64 -18.08
N ARG A 62 -5.33 -3.78 -18.96
CA ARG A 62 -5.63 -5.02 -19.69
C ARG A 62 -4.54 -5.45 -20.68
N ASP A 63 -3.64 -4.54 -21.02
CA ASP A 63 -2.48 -4.83 -21.88
C ASP A 63 -1.28 -5.38 -21.11
N ILE A 64 -1.32 -5.37 -19.79
CA ILE A 64 -0.26 -5.91 -18.93
C ILE A 64 -0.30 -7.44 -18.98
N LYS A 65 0.69 -8.06 -19.60
CA LYS A 65 0.76 -9.51 -19.81
C LYS A 65 1.65 -10.24 -18.81
N VAL A 66 2.42 -9.50 -18.02
CA VAL A 66 3.25 -10.12 -16.97
C VAL A 66 2.37 -10.72 -15.87
N PRO A 67 2.76 -11.87 -15.29
CA PRO A 67 2.04 -12.42 -14.16
C PRO A 67 2.05 -11.46 -12.97
N ALA A 68 0.94 -11.37 -12.25
CA ALA A 68 0.81 -10.50 -11.09
C ALA A 68 0.09 -11.19 -9.93
N VAL A 69 0.50 -10.89 -8.72
CA VAL A 69 -0.25 -11.25 -7.50
C VAL A 69 -0.66 -9.97 -6.80
N ILE A 70 -1.95 -9.82 -6.59
CA ILE A 70 -2.54 -8.67 -5.94
C ILE A 70 -2.84 -9.07 -4.50
N TRP A 71 -2.20 -8.39 -3.55
CA TRP A 71 -2.43 -8.61 -2.13
C TRP A 71 -3.34 -7.52 -1.57
N GLN A 72 -4.42 -7.92 -0.90
CA GLN A 72 -5.44 -7.01 -0.39
C GLN A 72 -5.80 -7.33 1.06
N GLY A 73 -5.70 -6.34 1.94
CA GLY A 73 -6.26 -6.41 3.28
C GLY A 73 -7.78 -6.27 3.25
N GLY A 74 -8.49 -7.17 3.94
CA GLY A 74 -9.96 -7.13 4.00
C GLY A 74 -10.51 -5.96 4.81
N LEU A 75 -9.70 -5.46 5.76
CA LEU A 75 -10.01 -4.32 6.63
C LEU A 75 -9.32 -3.02 6.18
N ASP A 76 -8.76 -3.01 4.97
CA ASP A 76 -8.11 -1.82 4.39
C ASP A 76 -9.14 -0.69 4.22
N LYS A 77 -8.91 0.42 4.92
CA LYS A 77 -9.74 1.63 4.85
C LYS A 77 -9.20 2.68 3.89
N ASN A 78 -7.94 2.54 3.45
CA ASN A 78 -7.31 3.47 2.52
C ASN A 78 -7.57 3.08 1.07
N VAL A 79 -7.40 1.79 0.76
CA VAL A 79 -7.62 1.26 -0.59
C VAL A 79 -8.82 0.30 -0.55
N PRO A 80 -9.96 0.71 -1.11
CA PRO A 80 -11.15 -0.12 -1.15
C PRO A 80 -10.89 -1.47 -1.82
N LYS A 81 -11.39 -2.55 -1.21
CA LYS A 81 -11.20 -3.92 -1.73
C LYS A 81 -11.70 -4.12 -3.18
N GLN A 82 -12.58 -3.25 -3.64
CA GLN A 82 -13.06 -3.25 -5.02
C GLN A 82 -11.93 -2.97 -6.02
N HIS A 83 -10.88 -2.23 -5.64
CA HIS A 83 -9.73 -1.97 -6.51
C HIS A 83 -8.92 -3.24 -6.77
N GLY A 84 -8.60 -4.01 -5.71
CA GLY A 84 -7.92 -5.29 -5.86
C GLY A 84 -8.72 -6.29 -6.70
N LYS A 85 -10.05 -6.34 -6.45
CA LYS A 85 -10.97 -7.15 -7.24
C LYS A 85 -10.95 -6.73 -8.72
N TRP A 86 -11.13 -5.44 -9.01
CA TRP A 86 -11.13 -4.94 -10.37
C TRP A 86 -9.82 -5.26 -11.11
N LEU A 87 -8.67 -5.05 -10.45
CA LEU A 87 -7.38 -5.40 -11.03
C LEU A 87 -7.28 -6.89 -11.36
N SER A 88 -7.71 -7.77 -10.46
CA SER A 88 -7.66 -9.21 -10.69
C SER A 88 -8.60 -9.69 -11.81
N GLU A 89 -9.67 -8.96 -12.06
CA GLU A 89 -10.63 -9.27 -13.15
C GLU A 89 -10.21 -8.68 -14.50
N ASN A 90 -9.33 -7.67 -14.51
CA ASN A 90 -8.97 -6.95 -15.74
C ASN A 90 -7.52 -7.19 -16.19
N LEU A 91 -6.60 -7.56 -15.31
CA LEU A 91 -5.25 -7.99 -15.69
C LEU A 91 -5.30 -9.47 -16.13
N PRO A 92 -4.86 -9.81 -17.35
CA PRO A 92 -5.05 -11.17 -17.91
C PRO A 92 -4.37 -12.29 -17.09
N ASN A 93 -3.29 -11.99 -16.43
CA ASN A 93 -2.47 -12.96 -15.69
C ASN A 93 -2.35 -12.60 -14.20
N ALA A 94 -3.41 -12.04 -13.61
CA ALA A 94 -3.41 -11.67 -12.21
C ALA A 94 -4.22 -12.64 -11.35
N ARG A 95 -3.79 -12.82 -10.10
CA ARG A 95 -4.58 -13.46 -9.06
C ARG A 95 -4.68 -12.55 -7.84
N LEU A 96 -5.78 -12.66 -7.10
CA LEU A 96 -6.06 -11.89 -5.90
C LEU A 96 -5.87 -12.76 -4.64
N GLU A 97 -5.05 -12.28 -3.72
CA GLU A 97 -4.83 -12.84 -2.40
C GLU A 97 -5.44 -11.89 -1.37
N VAL A 98 -6.57 -12.26 -0.80
CA VAL A 98 -7.22 -11.46 0.25
C VAL A 98 -6.86 -12.02 1.62
N ARG A 99 -6.47 -11.14 2.52
CA ARG A 99 -6.30 -11.45 3.95
C ARG A 99 -7.40 -10.72 4.71
N PRO A 100 -8.49 -11.42 5.10
CA PRO A 100 -9.72 -10.80 5.60
C PRO A 100 -9.51 -9.92 6.83
N GLU A 101 -8.58 -10.31 7.70
CA GLU A 101 -8.31 -9.63 8.98
C GLU A 101 -7.23 -8.55 8.88
N GLU A 102 -6.64 -8.37 7.70
CA GLU A 102 -5.52 -7.42 7.54
C GLU A 102 -5.99 -6.05 7.09
N SER A 103 -5.26 -5.05 7.57
CA SER A 103 -5.42 -3.65 7.25
C SER A 103 -4.49 -3.22 6.10
N HIS A 104 -4.48 -1.92 5.77
CA HIS A 104 -3.63 -1.35 4.73
C HIS A 104 -2.13 -1.60 4.97
N LEU A 105 -1.66 -1.34 6.19
CA LEU A 105 -0.26 -1.57 6.56
C LEU A 105 -0.02 -3.01 7.01
N GLY A 106 -1.00 -3.60 7.67
CA GLY A 106 -0.91 -4.96 8.19
C GLY A 106 -0.57 -5.97 7.13
N ILE A 107 -1.11 -5.83 5.92
CA ILE A 107 -0.83 -6.74 4.81
C ILE A 107 0.68 -6.79 4.47
N PHE A 108 1.36 -5.66 4.44
CA PHE A 108 2.79 -5.60 4.15
C PHE A 108 3.64 -6.11 5.30
N VAL A 109 3.26 -5.76 6.52
CA VAL A 109 4.07 -6.02 7.72
C VAL A 109 3.96 -7.46 8.20
N ASN A 110 2.79 -8.08 8.03
CA ASN A 110 2.52 -9.43 8.53
C ASN A 110 2.75 -10.52 7.47
N TYR A 111 2.73 -10.17 6.18
CA TYR A 111 2.86 -11.11 5.05
C TYR A 111 4.05 -10.80 4.14
N GLU A 112 5.06 -10.09 4.64
CA GLU A 112 6.25 -9.69 3.90
C GLU A 112 6.92 -10.90 3.20
N VAL A 113 7.10 -12.00 3.92
CA VAL A 113 7.74 -13.21 3.41
C VAL A 113 6.90 -13.86 2.31
N GLU A 114 5.62 -14.05 2.58
CA GLU A 114 4.68 -14.67 1.62
C GLU A 114 4.52 -13.82 0.35
N ILE A 115 4.52 -12.51 0.48
CA ILE A 115 4.50 -11.58 -0.66
C ILE A 115 5.76 -11.79 -1.52
N MET A 116 6.93 -11.82 -0.90
CA MET A 116 8.19 -12.03 -1.60
C MET A 116 8.27 -13.43 -2.24
N GLU A 117 7.86 -14.48 -1.53
CA GLU A 117 7.81 -15.84 -2.06
C GLU A 117 6.86 -15.94 -3.27
N SER A 118 5.70 -15.29 -3.18
CA SER A 118 4.74 -15.27 -4.28
C SER A 118 5.29 -14.56 -5.53
N ALA A 119 6.06 -13.48 -5.33
CA ALA A 119 6.73 -12.78 -6.43
C ALA A 119 7.84 -13.63 -7.07
N ILE A 120 8.65 -14.31 -6.26
CA ILE A 120 9.70 -15.22 -6.75
C ILE A 120 9.08 -16.39 -7.54
N ALA A 121 7.95 -16.90 -7.09
CA ALA A 121 7.27 -18.01 -7.78
C ALA A 121 6.79 -17.63 -9.20
N LEU A 122 6.57 -16.34 -9.50
CA LEU A 122 6.20 -15.87 -10.82
C LEU A 122 7.38 -15.85 -11.81
N LEU A 123 8.62 -15.96 -11.32
CA LEU A 123 9.83 -15.94 -12.15
C LEU A 123 10.23 -17.33 -12.69
N LYS A 124 9.51 -18.37 -12.27
CA LYS A 124 9.73 -19.77 -12.68
C LYS A 124 8.79 -20.16 -13.81
#